data_3d44da85210ebb0f4af6ae5ca15fb7a6
#
_entry.id   3d44da85210ebb0f4af6ae5ca15fb7a6
#
_cell.length_a   1.000
_cell.length_b   1.000
_cell.length_c   1.000
_cell.angle_alpha   90.00
_cell.angle_beta   90.00
_cell.angle_gamma   90.00
#
_symmetry.space_group_name_H-M   'P 1'
#
loop_
_entity.id
_entity.type
_entity.pdbx_description
1 polymer ?
#
loop_
_entity_poly.entity_id
_entity_poly.type
_entity_poly.pdbx_seq_one_letter_code
_entity_poly.pdbx_strand_id
1 'polypeptide(L)'
;MALYLGMDAGGTKTSCAISNGREIVAKSSAGTIKIKKVGPQAAFAALSEAISRVLKAANAKPEQIVSSCVGVAGASIPEVVEWTTRSMKELLPGELRVVLDTDIAHEAAFPDGVGVLVIAGTGSNVYGKNEHGTTARAGGWGPMISDEGSGYWIGRQAVIAAMRASDCGENTALLSKIMKGW
;
A
#
# COMPACT_ATOMS: atom_id res chain seq x y z
N MET A 1 9.63 22.88 -15.97
CA MET A 1 9.02 21.67 -16.54
C MET A 1 8.06 21.13 -15.49
N ALA A 2 6.83 20.82 -15.87
CA ALA A 2 5.83 20.27 -14.94
C ALA A 2 6.20 18.82 -14.58
N LEU A 3 6.14 18.50 -13.29
CA LEU A 3 6.38 17.15 -12.76
C LEU A 3 5.15 16.65 -12.00
N TYR A 4 4.96 15.35 -12.00
CA TYR A 4 3.84 14.64 -11.38
C TYR A 4 4.38 13.63 -10.39
N LEU A 5 3.77 13.55 -9.21
CA LEU A 5 4.16 12.60 -8.19
C LEU A 5 3.07 11.53 -8.02
N GLY A 6 3.47 10.27 -8.12
CA GLY A 6 2.65 9.12 -7.77
C GLY A 6 3.18 8.45 -6.49
N MET A 7 2.28 8.07 -5.59
CA MET A 7 2.65 7.39 -4.35
C MET A 7 1.74 6.20 -4.09
N ASP A 8 2.36 5.06 -3.77
CA ASP A 8 1.71 3.86 -3.23
C ASP A 8 2.09 3.70 -1.76
N ALA A 9 1.15 3.98 -0.88
CA ALA A 9 1.31 3.94 0.57
C ALA A 9 0.66 2.70 1.18
N GLY A 10 1.37 1.59 1.10
CA GLY A 10 0.94 0.30 1.60
C GLY A 10 1.13 0.10 3.11
N GLY A 11 0.71 -1.06 3.60
CA GLY A 11 0.77 -1.42 5.03
C GLY A 11 2.18 -1.62 5.59
N THR A 12 3.20 -1.75 4.75
CA THR A 12 4.58 -2.07 5.17
C THR A 12 5.57 -1.01 4.70
N LYS A 13 5.40 -0.49 3.50
CA LYS A 13 6.28 0.51 2.87
C LYS A 13 5.46 1.53 2.10
N THR A 14 6.07 2.66 1.81
CA THR A 14 5.57 3.70 0.91
C THR A 14 6.54 3.82 -0.26
N SER A 15 6.03 3.73 -1.48
CA SER A 15 6.79 3.89 -2.71
C SER A 15 6.38 5.19 -3.39
N CYS A 16 7.35 5.97 -3.87
CA CYS A 16 7.14 7.23 -4.60
C CYS A 16 7.78 7.15 -5.98
N ALA A 17 7.13 7.79 -6.95
CA ALA A 17 7.70 8.01 -8.28
C ALA A 17 7.39 9.44 -8.75
N ILE A 18 8.35 10.06 -9.45
CA ILE A 18 8.15 11.33 -10.17
C ILE A 18 8.19 11.05 -11.68
N SER A 19 7.23 11.62 -12.40
CA SER A 19 7.14 11.57 -13.85
C SER A 19 7.16 12.98 -14.44
N ASN A 20 7.69 13.09 -15.65
CA ASN A 20 7.61 14.31 -16.47
C ASN A 20 6.42 14.29 -17.46
N GLY A 21 5.48 13.36 -17.27
CA GLY A 21 4.31 13.13 -18.13
C GLY A 21 4.58 12.17 -19.30
N ARG A 22 5.83 11.76 -19.53
CA ARG A 22 6.21 10.80 -20.57
C ARG A 22 6.85 9.55 -19.97
N GLU A 23 7.71 9.75 -18.99
CA GLU A 23 8.47 8.68 -18.33
C GLU A 23 8.64 8.95 -16.84
N ILE A 24 8.96 7.92 -16.10
CA ILE A 24 9.32 8.02 -14.68
C ILE A 24 10.78 8.45 -14.62
N VAL A 25 11.02 9.65 -14.05
CA VAL A 25 12.37 10.23 -13.94
C VAL A 25 13.05 9.87 -12.62
N ALA A 26 12.31 9.52 -11.58
CA ALA A 26 12.87 9.11 -10.30
C ALA A 26 11.92 8.21 -9.53
N LYS A 27 12.47 7.37 -8.64
CA LYS A 27 11.73 6.53 -7.68
C LYS A 27 12.43 6.56 -6.33
N SER A 28 11.63 6.42 -5.27
CA SER A 28 12.12 6.24 -3.90
C SER A 28 11.19 5.33 -3.11
N SER A 29 11.62 4.94 -1.93
CA SER A 29 10.77 4.28 -0.94
C SER A 29 11.20 4.64 0.48
N ALA A 30 10.25 4.57 1.41
CA ALA A 30 10.45 4.75 2.84
C ALA A 30 9.55 3.79 3.62
N GLY A 31 9.52 3.91 4.94
CA GLY A 31 8.62 3.18 5.81
C GLY A 31 7.14 3.45 5.51
N THR A 32 6.25 2.69 6.13
CA THR A 32 4.80 2.88 5.98
C THR A 32 4.33 4.19 6.60
N ILE A 33 3.37 4.84 5.95
CA ILE A 33 2.65 6.00 6.48
C ILE A 33 1.31 5.62 7.14
N LYS A 34 1.08 4.34 7.42
CA LYS A 34 -0.15 3.84 8.06
C LYS A 34 -0.23 4.33 9.50
N ILE A 35 -0.90 5.46 9.74
CA ILE A 35 -0.97 6.15 11.05
C ILE A 35 -1.43 5.24 12.20
N LYS A 36 -2.36 4.32 11.95
CA LYS A 36 -2.84 3.35 12.95
C LYS A 36 -1.78 2.30 13.34
N LYS A 37 -0.70 2.17 12.56
CA LYS A 37 0.39 1.21 12.82
C LYS A 37 1.58 1.85 13.49
N VAL A 38 1.97 3.05 13.05
CA VAL A 38 3.23 3.68 13.46
C VAL A 38 3.04 5.00 14.22
N GLY A 39 1.81 5.49 14.30
CA GLY A 39 1.48 6.80 14.85
C GLY A 39 1.73 7.95 13.85
N PRO A 40 1.10 9.12 14.09
CA PRO A 40 1.12 10.23 13.14
C PRO A 40 2.51 10.85 12.94
N GLN A 41 3.33 10.95 13.98
CA GLN A 41 4.69 11.52 13.90
C GLN A 41 5.62 10.66 13.04
N ALA A 42 5.67 9.34 13.30
CA ALA A 42 6.51 8.43 12.54
C ALA A 42 6.01 8.29 11.08
N ALA A 43 4.69 8.32 10.88
CA ALA A 43 4.09 8.34 9.54
C ALA A 43 4.50 9.59 8.75
N PHE A 44 4.47 10.79 9.38
CA PHE A 44 4.89 12.04 8.75
C PHE A 44 6.39 12.04 8.42
N ALA A 45 7.23 11.53 9.32
CA ALA A 45 8.66 11.38 9.06
C ALA A 45 8.93 10.47 7.85
N ALA A 46 8.24 9.33 7.75
CA ALA A 46 8.35 8.41 6.62
C ALA A 46 7.86 9.05 5.30
N LEU A 47 6.75 9.82 5.35
CA LEU A 47 6.23 10.55 4.20
C LEU A 47 7.22 11.61 3.70
N SER A 48 7.72 12.45 4.61
CA SER A 48 8.71 13.48 4.32
C SER A 48 10.00 12.88 3.76
N GLU A 49 10.46 11.77 4.32
CA GLU A 49 11.63 11.03 3.82
C GLU A 49 11.42 10.53 2.39
N ALA A 50 10.27 9.89 2.10
CA ALA A 50 9.96 9.39 0.76
C ALA A 50 9.96 10.51 -0.28
N ILE A 51 9.30 11.64 0.03
CA ILE A 51 9.22 12.81 -0.85
C ILE A 51 10.59 13.45 -1.03
N SER A 52 11.33 13.69 0.04
CA SER A 52 12.67 14.29 -0.03
C SER A 52 13.63 13.46 -0.88
N ARG A 53 13.61 12.13 -0.70
CA ARG A 53 14.44 11.20 -1.49
C ARG A 53 14.09 11.22 -2.98
N VAL A 54 12.80 11.22 -3.33
CA VAL A 54 12.40 11.20 -4.74
C VAL A 54 12.66 12.53 -5.42
N LEU A 55 12.46 13.67 -4.75
CA LEU A 55 12.81 15.00 -5.25
C LEU A 55 14.31 15.12 -5.48
N LYS A 56 15.13 14.67 -4.51
CA LYS A 56 16.59 14.66 -4.66
C LYS A 56 17.03 13.80 -5.85
N ALA A 57 16.45 12.61 -6.01
CA ALA A 57 16.77 11.71 -7.12
C ALA A 57 16.35 12.28 -8.49
N ALA A 58 15.26 13.06 -8.54
CA ALA A 58 14.80 13.76 -9.73
C ALA A 58 15.55 15.09 -9.99
N ASN A 59 16.43 15.53 -9.08
CA ASN A 59 16.99 16.87 -9.06
C ASN A 59 15.91 17.96 -9.19
N ALA A 60 14.80 17.79 -8.47
CA ALA A 60 13.60 18.62 -8.55
C ALA A 60 13.33 19.35 -7.23
N LYS A 61 12.62 20.47 -7.32
CA LYS A 61 12.11 21.24 -6.19
C LYS A 61 10.62 20.94 -5.98
N PRO A 62 10.09 21.09 -4.74
CA PRO A 62 8.67 20.87 -4.45
C PRO A 62 7.72 21.66 -5.37
N GLU A 63 8.07 22.90 -5.71
CA GLU A 63 7.26 23.81 -6.54
C GLU A 63 7.11 23.36 -8.00
N GLN A 64 7.92 22.40 -8.43
CA GLN A 64 7.83 21.82 -9.77
C GLN A 64 6.80 20.66 -9.85
N ILE A 65 6.36 20.16 -8.69
CA ILE A 65 5.29 19.14 -8.63
C ILE A 65 3.95 19.83 -8.78
N VAL A 66 3.36 19.71 -9.96
CA VAL A 66 2.08 20.37 -10.27
C VAL A 66 0.87 19.55 -9.83
N SER A 67 1.03 18.23 -9.74
CA SER A 67 -0.04 17.34 -9.26
C SER A 67 0.54 16.08 -8.61
N SER A 68 -0.15 15.60 -7.57
CA SER A 68 0.20 14.41 -6.82
C SER A 68 -1.02 13.48 -6.71
N CYS A 69 -0.79 12.18 -6.88
CA CYS A 69 -1.79 11.14 -6.60
C CYS A 69 -1.22 10.16 -5.56
N VAL A 70 -1.94 9.98 -4.45
CA VAL A 70 -1.52 9.14 -3.34
C VAL A 70 -2.57 8.05 -3.11
N GLY A 71 -2.22 6.81 -3.45
CA GLY A 71 -2.98 5.63 -3.08
C GLY A 71 -2.62 5.19 -1.66
N VAL A 72 -3.58 5.19 -0.76
CA VAL A 72 -3.34 4.92 0.67
C VAL A 72 -4.16 3.72 1.14
N ALA A 73 -3.47 2.74 1.73
CA ALA A 73 -4.13 1.65 2.43
C ALA A 73 -4.98 2.20 3.59
N GLY A 74 -6.31 2.06 3.46
CA GLY A 74 -7.26 2.58 4.43
C GLY A 74 -7.83 3.97 4.10
N ALA A 75 -7.72 4.46 2.86
CA ALA A 75 -8.39 5.70 2.42
C ALA A 75 -9.93 5.62 2.42
N SER A 76 -10.53 4.51 2.79
CA SER A 76 -11.96 4.41 3.15
C SER A 76 -12.28 5.03 4.51
N ILE A 77 -11.28 5.39 5.31
CA ILE A 77 -11.41 5.97 6.65
C ILE A 77 -11.15 7.48 6.54
N PRO A 78 -12.13 8.35 6.86
CA PRO A 78 -12.00 9.80 6.72
C PRO A 78 -10.75 10.38 7.40
N GLU A 79 -10.44 9.94 8.61
CA GLU A 79 -9.25 10.35 9.37
C GLU A 79 -7.93 10.12 8.60
N VAL A 80 -7.84 9.00 7.87
CA VAL A 80 -6.66 8.69 7.05
C VAL A 80 -6.54 9.65 5.87
N VAL A 81 -7.66 9.95 5.20
CA VAL A 81 -7.71 10.89 4.08
C VAL A 81 -7.35 12.30 4.55
N GLU A 82 -7.94 12.77 5.64
CA GLU A 82 -7.69 14.10 6.22
C GLU A 82 -6.23 14.26 6.62
N TRP A 83 -5.67 13.29 7.35
CA TRP A 83 -4.28 13.30 7.76
C TRP A 83 -3.34 13.31 6.55
N THR A 84 -3.57 12.43 5.57
CA THR A 84 -2.75 12.34 4.35
C THR A 84 -2.81 13.65 3.56
N THR A 85 -4.02 14.20 3.39
CA THR A 85 -4.23 15.47 2.66
C THR A 85 -3.48 16.61 3.32
N ARG A 86 -3.62 16.78 4.64
CA ARG A 86 -2.91 17.82 5.39
C ARG A 86 -1.40 17.66 5.28
N SER A 87 -0.89 16.45 5.55
CA SER A 87 0.54 16.19 5.53
C SER A 87 1.17 16.38 4.14
N MET A 88 0.48 15.97 3.08
CA MET A 88 0.95 16.19 1.71
C MET A 88 0.99 17.67 1.34
N LYS A 89 -0.03 18.47 1.74
CA LYS A 89 -0.08 19.91 1.48
C LYS A 89 0.98 20.70 2.23
N GLU A 90 1.49 20.19 3.35
CA GLU A 90 2.65 20.79 4.04
C GLU A 90 3.96 20.58 3.26
N LEU A 91 4.04 19.52 2.45
CA LEU A 91 5.28 19.13 1.75
C LEU A 91 5.31 19.54 0.28
N LEU A 92 4.15 19.56 -0.38
CA LEU A 92 4.02 19.83 -1.82
C LEU A 92 2.85 20.78 -2.12
N PRO A 93 3.08 21.83 -2.94
CA PRO A 93 2.07 22.87 -3.22
C PRO A 93 1.08 22.52 -4.34
N GLY A 94 1.31 21.47 -5.12
CA GLY A 94 0.50 21.13 -6.29
C GLY A 94 -0.90 20.58 -5.97
N GLU A 95 -1.67 20.28 -7.01
CA GLU A 95 -2.94 19.56 -6.87
C GLU A 95 -2.73 18.21 -6.21
N LEU A 96 -3.69 17.77 -5.38
CA LEU A 96 -3.60 16.51 -4.64
C LEU A 96 -4.87 15.68 -4.80
N ARG A 97 -4.69 14.41 -5.17
CA ARG A 97 -5.72 13.37 -5.09
C ARG A 97 -5.27 12.29 -4.11
N VAL A 98 -6.09 12.01 -3.12
CA VAL A 98 -5.92 10.88 -2.20
C VAL A 98 -6.99 9.84 -2.54
N VAL A 99 -6.57 8.64 -2.86
CA VAL A 99 -7.43 7.54 -3.32
C VAL A 99 -7.08 6.25 -2.59
N LEU A 100 -7.83 5.18 -2.80
CA LEU A 100 -7.46 3.87 -2.29
C LEU A 100 -6.20 3.34 -3.01
N ASP A 101 -5.39 2.57 -2.30
CA ASP A 101 -4.27 1.83 -2.87
C ASP A 101 -4.72 0.85 -3.97
N THR A 102 -5.93 0.30 -3.84
CA THR A 102 -6.57 -0.53 -4.87
C THR A 102 -6.91 0.24 -6.14
N ASP A 103 -7.26 1.53 -6.04
CA ASP A 103 -7.59 2.34 -7.23
C ASP A 103 -6.37 2.55 -8.11
N ILE A 104 -5.21 2.92 -7.51
CA ILE A 104 -3.97 3.11 -8.29
C ILE A 104 -3.44 1.79 -8.86
N ALA A 105 -3.58 0.69 -8.11
CA ALA A 105 -3.19 -0.64 -8.58
C ALA A 105 -4.08 -1.12 -9.73
N HIS A 106 -5.40 -0.86 -9.65
CA HIS A 106 -6.33 -1.19 -10.71
C HIS A 106 -6.06 -0.37 -11.98
N GLU A 107 -5.85 0.93 -11.86
CA GLU A 107 -5.53 1.82 -12.99
C GLU A 107 -4.22 1.39 -13.70
N ALA A 108 -3.23 0.95 -12.91
CA ALA A 108 -1.97 0.45 -13.47
C ALA A 108 -2.14 -0.89 -14.19
N ALA A 109 -3.05 -1.76 -13.72
CA ALA A 109 -3.30 -3.07 -14.31
C ALA A 109 -4.25 -3.01 -15.52
N PHE A 110 -5.19 -2.08 -15.52
CA PHE A 110 -6.25 -1.94 -16.50
C PHE A 110 -6.36 -0.49 -16.99
N PRO A 111 -5.50 -0.05 -17.93
CA PRO A 111 -5.52 1.33 -18.45
C PRO A 111 -6.86 1.74 -19.07
N ASP A 112 -7.63 0.76 -19.62
CA ASP A 112 -8.98 0.98 -20.13
C ASP A 112 -10.04 1.04 -19.03
N GLY A 113 -9.64 0.87 -17.79
CA GLY A 113 -10.49 1.01 -16.61
C GLY A 113 -11.42 -0.18 -16.33
N VAL A 114 -11.39 -1.26 -17.11
CA VAL A 114 -12.28 -2.43 -16.93
C VAL A 114 -11.47 -3.65 -16.55
N GLY A 115 -11.82 -4.28 -15.43
CA GLY A 115 -11.13 -5.50 -15.00
C GLY A 115 -11.35 -5.85 -13.54
N VAL A 116 -10.80 -7.01 -13.16
CA VAL A 116 -10.80 -7.50 -11.78
C VAL A 116 -9.36 -7.67 -11.31
N LEU A 117 -9.00 -6.95 -10.26
CA LEU A 117 -7.71 -7.00 -9.61
C LEU A 117 -7.78 -7.87 -8.36
N VAL A 118 -6.88 -8.84 -8.22
CA VAL A 118 -6.68 -9.61 -7.00
C VAL A 118 -5.35 -9.18 -6.39
N ILE A 119 -5.41 -8.66 -5.18
CA ILE A 119 -4.22 -8.29 -4.40
C ILE A 119 -4.03 -9.34 -3.31
N ALA A 120 -2.87 -10.00 -3.29
CA ALA A 120 -2.46 -10.94 -2.25
C ALA A 120 -1.03 -10.61 -1.79
N GLY A 121 -0.95 -9.90 -0.68
CA GLY A 121 0.30 -9.46 -0.06
C GLY A 121 0.29 -9.71 1.44
N THR A 122 0.52 -8.71 2.27
CA THR A 122 0.34 -8.78 3.74
C THR A 122 -1.10 -9.08 4.12
N GLY A 123 -2.07 -8.46 3.43
CA GLY A 123 -3.50 -8.79 3.41
C GLY A 123 -3.91 -9.25 2.02
N SER A 124 -5.20 -9.58 1.83
CA SER A 124 -5.76 -9.86 0.51
C SER A 124 -7.04 -9.09 0.26
N ASN A 125 -7.31 -8.79 -1.02
CA ASN A 125 -8.48 -8.04 -1.43
C ASN A 125 -8.74 -8.27 -2.92
N VAL A 126 -10.00 -8.29 -3.31
CA VAL A 126 -10.42 -8.32 -4.71
C VAL A 126 -11.17 -7.02 -5.00
N TYR A 127 -10.80 -6.36 -6.08
CA TYR A 127 -11.40 -5.12 -6.54
C TYR A 127 -11.73 -5.22 -8.03
N GLY A 128 -12.93 -4.84 -8.42
CA GLY A 128 -13.35 -4.86 -9.82
C GLY A 128 -14.04 -3.59 -10.23
N LYS A 129 -13.90 -3.24 -11.51
CA LYS A 129 -14.59 -2.13 -12.16
C LYS A 129 -15.10 -2.59 -13.51
N ASN A 130 -16.38 -2.33 -13.80
CA ASN A 130 -17.01 -2.69 -15.05
C ASN A 130 -16.97 -1.54 -16.09
N GLU A 131 -17.47 -1.79 -17.29
CA GLU A 131 -17.56 -0.83 -18.42
C GLU A 131 -18.41 0.42 -18.11
N HIS A 132 -19.32 0.32 -17.13
CA HIS A 132 -20.13 1.45 -16.67
C HIS A 132 -19.48 2.26 -15.54
N GLY A 133 -18.23 1.92 -15.18
CA GLY A 133 -17.51 2.55 -14.08
C GLY A 133 -17.97 2.11 -12.68
N THR A 134 -18.89 1.14 -12.58
CA THR A 134 -19.35 0.58 -11.31
C THR A 134 -18.25 -0.27 -10.70
N THR A 135 -17.93 -0.02 -9.44
CA THR A 135 -16.90 -0.75 -8.70
C THR A 135 -17.51 -1.71 -7.70
N ALA A 136 -16.80 -2.82 -7.45
CA ALA A 136 -17.13 -3.80 -6.42
C ALA A 136 -15.89 -4.27 -5.69
N ARG A 137 -16.06 -4.68 -4.43
CA ARG A 137 -14.99 -5.25 -3.60
C ARG A 137 -15.44 -6.55 -2.97
N ALA A 138 -14.49 -7.49 -2.79
CA ALA A 138 -14.70 -8.72 -2.04
C ALA A 138 -13.44 -9.01 -1.21
N GLY A 139 -13.62 -9.52 0.02
CA GLY A 139 -12.52 -9.77 0.95
C GLY A 139 -11.93 -8.48 1.54
N GLY A 140 -10.72 -8.58 2.10
CA GLY A 140 -10.01 -7.42 2.66
C GLY A 140 -10.61 -6.87 3.95
N TRP A 141 -11.29 -7.70 4.74
CA TRP A 141 -11.87 -7.32 6.04
C TRP A 141 -10.86 -7.43 7.19
N GLY A 142 -9.63 -7.73 6.86
CA GLY A 142 -8.53 -7.85 7.81
C GLY A 142 -8.27 -9.29 8.26
N PRO A 143 -7.09 -9.52 8.88
CA PRO A 143 -6.54 -10.86 9.11
C PRO A 143 -7.35 -11.73 10.06
N MET A 144 -8.22 -11.14 10.89
CA MET A 144 -9.07 -11.86 11.85
C MET A 144 -10.38 -12.35 11.23
N ILE A 145 -10.87 -11.70 10.18
CA ILE A 145 -12.19 -11.95 9.59
C ILE A 145 -12.06 -12.57 8.21
N SER A 146 -11.13 -12.05 7.40
CA SER A 146 -10.93 -12.39 6.00
C SER A 146 -9.43 -12.36 5.67
N ASP A 147 -9.02 -11.92 4.49
CA ASP A 147 -7.66 -11.92 3.97
C ASP A 147 -7.15 -13.31 3.55
N GLU A 148 -8.05 -14.20 3.11
CA GLU A 148 -7.72 -15.51 2.58
C GLU A 148 -6.69 -15.41 1.45
N GLY A 149 -5.66 -16.25 1.48
CA GLY A 149 -4.55 -16.25 0.52
C GLY A 149 -3.49 -15.17 0.75
N SER A 150 -3.65 -14.29 1.77
CA SER A 150 -2.60 -13.36 2.18
C SER A 150 -1.42 -14.08 2.85
N GLY A 151 -0.28 -13.41 2.92
CA GLY A 151 0.89 -13.92 3.64
C GLY A 151 0.60 -14.19 5.13
N TYR A 152 -0.21 -13.34 5.77
CA TYR A 152 -0.66 -13.57 7.15
C TYR A 152 -1.53 -14.83 7.25
N TRP A 153 -2.52 -14.99 6.37
CA TRP A 153 -3.40 -16.14 6.37
C TRP A 153 -2.64 -17.45 6.13
N ILE A 154 -1.73 -17.48 5.13
CA ILE A 154 -0.88 -18.64 4.82
C ILE A 154 -0.02 -19.00 6.03
N GLY A 155 0.65 -18.01 6.64
CA GLY A 155 1.45 -18.23 7.85
C GLY A 155 0.64 -18.79 9.01
N ARG A 156 -0.57 -18.24 9.26
CA ARG A 156 -1.48 -18.73 10.27
C ARG A 156 -1.91 -20.18 9.99
N GLN A 157 -2.28 -20.52 8.75
CA GLN A 157 -2.65 -21.89 8.38
C GLN A 157 -1.48 -22.86 8.54
N ALA A 158 -0.26 -22.44 8.23
CA ALA A 158 0.94 -23.25 8.45
C ALA A 158 1.16 -23.57 9.94
N VAL A 159 0.99 -22.58 10.82
CA VAL A 159 1.07 -22.80 12.29
C VAL A 159 -0.03 -23.73 12.76
N ILE A 160 -1.28 -23.54 12.34
CA ILE A 160 -2.40 -24.40 12.68
C ILE A 160 -2.13 -25.86 12.26
N ALA A 161 -1.67 -26.05 11.02
CA ALA A 161 -1.35 -27.40 10.51
C ALA A 161 -0.23 -28.06 11.33
N ALA A 162 0.83 -27.30 11.66
CA ALA A 162 1.93 -27.82 12.47
C ALA A 162 1.50 -28.20 13.89
N MET A 163 0.64 -27.39 14.54
CA MET A 163 0.13 -27.70 15.88
C MET A 163 -0.76 -28.95 15.88
N ARG A 164 -1.65 -29.07 14.88
CA ARG A 164 -2.49 -30.28 14.72
C ARG A 164 -1.66 -31.56 14.50
N ALA A 165 -0.61 -31.47 13.68
CA ALA A 165 0.31 -32.59 13.48
C ALA A 165 1.00 -32.98 14.80
N SER A 166 1.41 -32.01 15.61
CA SER A 166 1.98 -32.23 16.95
C SER A 166 1.00 -32.95 17.88
N ASP A 167 -0.28 -32.53 17.89
CA ASP A 167 -1.34 -33.17 18.71
C ASP A 167 -1.56 -34.64 18.32
N CYS A 168 -1.33 -34.99 17.05
CA CYS A 168 -1.39 -36.37 16.54
C CYS A 168 -0.07 -37.12 16.74
N GLY A 169 0.93 -36.57 17.39
CA GLY A 169 2.24 -37.21 17.59
C GLY A 169 3.14 -37.22 16.34
N GLU A 170 2.78 -36.43 15.30
CA GLU A 170 3.56 -36.30 14.08
C GLU A 170 4.64 -35.23 14.25
N ASN A 171 5.90 -35.55 13.91
CA ASN A 171 6.99 -34.59 13.91
C ASN A 171 7.28 -34.12 12.49
N THR A 172 6.80 -32.92 12.14
CA THR A 172 7.04 -32.33 10.83
C THR A 172 8.25 -31.37 10.86
N ALA A 173 8.95 -31.23 9.73
CA ALA A 173 10.04 -30.26 9.59
C ALA A 173 9.57 -28.81 9.82
N LEU A 174 8.31 -28.51 9.49
CA LEU A 174 7.67 -27.21 9.73
C LEU A 174 7.48 -26.95 11.21
N LEU A 175 6.96 -27.96 11.98
CA LEU A 175 6.81 -27.87 13.43
C LEU A 175 8.15 -27.58 14.10
N SER A 176 9.20 -28.34 13.74
CA SER A 176 10.54 -28.16 14.28
C SER A 176 11.11 -26.73 14.03
N LYS A 177 10.80 -26.13 12.87
CA LYS A 177 11.23 -24.76 12.56
C LYS A 177 10.43 -23.72 13.35
N ILE A 178 9.14 -23.91 13.50
CA ILE A 178 8.25 -23.02 14.27
C ILE A 178 8.69 -23.03 15.74
N MET A 179 8.88 -24.21 16.34
CA MET A 179 9.27 -24.35 17.76
C MET A 179 10.67 -23.81 18.06
N LYS A 180 11.57 -23.76 17.08
CA LYS A 180 12.90 -23.12 17.25
C LYS A 180 12.86 -21.61 17.21
N GLY A 181 11.80 -21.00 16.69
CA GLY A 181 11.61 -19.55 16.60
C GLY A 181 10.79 -18.96 17.77
N TRP A 182 10.32 -19.80 18.67
CA TRP A 182 9.62 -19.45 19.92
C TRP A 182 10.55 -19.70 21.09
#